data_67615b3cb647e4ad6f9308b548f5de08
#
_entry.id   67615b3cb647e4ad6f9308b548f5de08
#
_cell.length_a   1.000
_cell.length_b   1.000
_cell.length_c   1.000
_cell.angle_alpha   90.00
_cell.angle_beta   90.00
_cell.angle_gamma   90.00
#
_symmetry.space_group_name_H-M   'P 1'
#
loop_
_entity.id
_entity.type
_entity.pdbx_description
1 polymer ?
#
loop_
_entity_poly.entity_id
_entity_poly.type
_entity_poly.pdbx_seq_one_letter_code
_entity_poly.pdbx_strand_id
1 'polypeptide(L)'
;MQSLFPDVKDSFKNFSLQSFLSFNGPFSIISEIQSNNEKVMRKAFLIAPLLAAASIAFAAPADTDRVKVLVKQKMNIEATSAKRLPMGLYEVVAGRNLLYVDKDVKFLFAGHIYDIANQKDLTQARLDDLSKIDIKGLPLNQAIKTVHGKGERNLYVFADPYCSFCQRLEHTLKDLDNVTIYTFITPLMNSAAMVDRIHCAANPEKAWNDWMLEQKEPPELPKNCKTDTGNKNMILFNRFGLEGLPTMYFDDGYRLEGAVSLEEIEKRFKELK
;
A
#
# COMPACT_ATOMS: atom_id res chain seq x y z
N MET A 1 -21.88 -20.39 17.03
CA MET A 1 -20.94 -21.05 16.11
C MET A 1 -21.38 -20.75 14.69
N GLN A 2 -21.26 -19.47 14.26
CA GLN A 2 -21.69 -19.03 12.94
C GLN A 2 -20.58 -18.19 12.34
N SER A 3 -20.14 -18.63 11.15
CA SER A 3 -19.30 -18.01 10.11
C SER A 3 -18.00 -17.31 10.56
N LEU A 4 -16.94 -18.07 10.61
CA LEU A 4 -15.54 -17.61 10.70
C LEU A 4 -14.94 -17.16 9.34
N PHE A 5 -15.74 -17.13 8.27
CA PHE A 5 -15.24 -16.76 6.95
C PHE A 5 -16.21 -15.76 6.27
N PRO A 6 -15.78 -14.51 6.04
CA PRO A 6 -16.49 -13.66 5.10
C PRO A 6 -16.39 -14.26 3.70
N ASP A 7 -17.47 -14.12 2.94
CA ASP A 7 -17.72 -14.75 1.65
C ASP A 7 -16.60 -14.42 0.63
N VAL A 8 -15.88 -15.46 0.21
CA VAL A 8 -14.78 -15.40 -0.76
C VAL A 8 -15.22 -14.88 -2.15
N LYS A 9 -16.52 -14.77 -2.40
CA LYS A 9 -17.08 -14.36 -3.70
C LYS A 9 -16.87 -12.89 -4.05
N ASP A 10 -16.67 -12.00 -3.08
CA ASP A 10 -16.54 -10.57 -3.36
C ASP A 10 -15.08 -10.11 -3.61
N SER A 11 -14.07 -10.91 -3.26
CA SER A 11 -12.66 -10.62 -3.59
C SER A 11 -12.28 -10.82 -5.07
N PHE A 12 -13.12 -11.49 -5.86
CA PHE A 12 -12.82 -11.80 -7.26
C PHE A 12 -13.49 -10.89 -8.29
N LYS A 13 -14.34 -9.95 -7.89
CA LYS A 13 -15.11 -9.09 -8.84
C LYS A 13 -14.26 -8.11 -9.65
N ASN A 14 -12.99 -7.89 -9.31
CA ASN A 14 -12.08 -7.00 -10.07
C ASN A 14 -11.01 -7.74 -10.87
N PHE A 15 -11.10 -9.05 -10.99
CA PHE A 15 -10.24 -9.82 -11.88
C PHE A 15 -10.96 -10.03 -13.22
N SER A 16 -10.70 -9.15 -14.19
CA SER A 16 -11.24 -9.27 -15.55
C SER A 16 -10.71 -10.54 -16.22
N LEU A 17 -11.56 -11.55 -16.30
CA LEU A 17 -11.36 -12.84 -16.98
C LEU A 17 -11.54 -12.75 -18.51
N GLN A 18 -11.36 -11.58 -19.12
CA GLN A 18 -11.64 -11.37 -20.56
C GLN A 18 -10.43 -11.39 -21.48
N SER A 19 -9.29 -11.97 -21.09
CA SER A 19 -8.11 -12.06 -21.97
C SER A 19 -7.61 -13.49 -22.24
N PHE A 20 -8.41 -14.51 -22.06
CA PHE A 20 -7.97 -15.91 -22.22
C PHE A 20 -8.52 -16.64 -23.45
N LEU A 21 -8.92 -15.96 -24.50
CA LEU A 21 -9.30 -16.63 -25.75
C LEU A 21 -8.82 -15.79 -26.93
N SER A 22 -7.54 -15.90 -27.29
CA SER A 22 -7.05 -15.74 -28.68
C SER A 22 -5.54 -15.97 -28.75
N PHE A 23 -5.11 -17.20 -28.91
CA PHE A 23 -3.77 -17.52 -29.44
C PHE A 23 -3.91 -18.70 -30.38
N ASN A 24 -4.29 -18.38 -31.62
CA ASN A 24 -4.02 -19.20 -32.79
C ASN A 24 -2.76 -18.63 -33.45
N GLY A 25 -1.69 -19.39 -33.46
CA GLY A 25 -0.47 -19.06 -34.22
C GLY A 25 0.41 -20.30 -34.38
N PRO A 26 1.04 -20.52 -35.53
CA PRO A 26 1.20 -21.82 -36.16
C PRO A 26 2.42 -22.62 -35.68
N PHE A 27 2.18 -23.89 -35.42
CA PHE A 27 3.17 -24.96 -35.39
C PHE A 27 3.61 -25.25 -36.84
N SER A 28 4.73 -24.69 -37.24
CA SER A 28 5.40 -25.13 -38.46
C SER A 28 6.74 -24.37 -38.56
N ILE A 29 7.82 -24.95 -38.13
CA ILE A 29 9.23 -24.81 -38.56
C ILE A 29 10.12 -25.61 -37.56
N ILE A 30 9.97 -26.93 -37.51
CA ILE A 30 10.99 -27.84 -36.97
C ILE A 30 10.96 -29.09 -37.86
N SER A 31 11.36 -28.93 -39.10
CA SER A 31 11.61 -30.11 -39.95
C SER A 31 12.65 -29.88 -41.07
N GLU A 32 13.48 -28.85 -41.00
CA GLU A 32 14.43 -28.58 -42.08
C GLU A 32 15.89 -28.25 -41.65
N ILE A 33 16.38 -28.83 -40.54
CA ILE A 33 17.83 -28.82 -40.24
C ILE A 33 18.27 -30.22 -39.81
N GLN A 34 18.07 -31.19 -40.68
CA GLN A 34 18.69 -32.53 -40.52
C GLN A 34 19.02 -33.14 -41.86
N SER A 35 19.80 -32.42 -42.66
CA SER A 35 20.46 -33.06 -43.85
C SER A 35 21.51 -32.11 -44.38
N ASN A 36 22.69 -32.09 -43.81
CA ASN A 36 23.97 -31.78 -44.50
C ASN A 36 25.08 -31.57 -43.47
N ASN A 37 25.62 -32.66 -42.94
CA ASN A 37 26.99 -32.69 -42.39
C ASN A 37 27.52 -34.10 -42.19
N GLU A 38 27.32 -34.97 -43.17
CA GLU A 38 28.17 -36.13 -43.35
C GLU A 38 29.04 -35.94 -44.59
N LYS A 39 30.16 -35.26 -44.49
CA LYS A 39 31.33 -35.36 -45.36
C LYS A 39 32.30 -34.22 -45.11
N VAL A 40 33.00 -34.24 -44.00
CA VAL A 40 34.40 -33.78 -43.93
C VAL A 40 35.00 -34.38 -42.65
N MET A 41 35.27 -35.65 -42.72
CA MET A 41 36.25 -36.27 -41.81
C MET A 41 37.49 -36.64 -42.64
N ARG A 42 38.57 -35.97 -42.36
CA ARG A 42 39.93 -36.50 -42.30
C ARG A 42 40.99 -35.40 -42.42
N LYS A 43 41.87 -35.42 -41.45
CA LYS A 43 43.20 -34.79 -41.40
C LYS A 43 43.29 -33.37 -40.88
N ALA A 44 43.52 -33.22 -39.57
CA ALA A 44 44.66 -32.43 -39.09
C ALA A 44 44.95 -32.79 -37.62
N PHE A 45 46.17 -33.27 -37.45
CA PHE A 45 46.82 -33.66 -36.21
C PHE A 45 47.17 -32.45 -35.36
N LEU A 46 46.99 -32.61 -34.01
CA LEU A 46 47.84 -32.08 -32.94
C LEU A 46 48.19 -30.57 -32.96
N ILE A 47 47.41 -29.77 -32.27
CA ILE A 47 47.93 -28.75 -31.34
C ILE A 47 46.82 -28.58 -30.26
N ALA A 48 47.09 -29.04 -29.05
CA ALA A 48 46.25 -28.76 -27.89
C ALA A 48 46.66 -27.39 -27.31
N PRO A 49 45.81 -26.35 -27.38
CA PRO A 49 45.94 -25.23 -26.47
C PRO A 49 45.19 -25.64 -25.20
N LEU A 50 45.90 -25.59 -24.09
CA LEU A 50 45.39 -25.65 -22.73
C LEU A 50 44.51 -24.41 -22.50
N LEU A 51 43.30 -24.43 -23.01
CA LEU A 51 42.27 -23.47 -22.67
C LEU A 51 41.77 -23.82 -21.25
N ALA A 52 42.35 -23.16 -20.27
CA ALA A 52 41.72 -23.03 -18.95
C ALA A 52 40.33 -22.44 -19.18
N ALA A 53 39.32 -23.29 -19.24
CA ALA A 53 37.94 -22.89 -19.20
C ALA A 53 37.70 -22.28 -17.82
N ALA A 54 37.81 -20.95 -17.75
CA ALA A 54 37.25 -20.18 -16.63
C ALA A 54 35.74 -20.44 -16.67
N SER A 55 35.27 -21.40 -15.90
CA SER A 55 33.87 -21.63 -15.63
C SER A 55 33.38 -20.39 -14.91
N ILE A 56 32.80 -19.45 -15.65
CA ILE A 56 32.00 -18.40 -15.09
C ILE A 56 30.80 -19.12 -14.48
N ALA A 57 30.89 -19.43 -13.20
CA ALA A 57 29.77 -19.91 -12.43
C ALA A 57 28.73 -18.74 -12.39
N PHE A 58 27.80 -18.76 -13.32
CA PHE A 58 26.57 -17.96 -13.16
C PHE A 58 25.93 -18.48 -11.88
N ALA A 59 26.01 -17.67 -10.79
CA ALA A 59 25.26 -17.96 -9.61
C ALA A 59 23.78 -18.03 -10.01
N ALA A 60 23.15 -19.19 -9.75
CA ALA A 60 21.73 -19.33 -9.99
C ALA A 60 21.01 -18.20 -9.24
N PRO A 61 20.03 -17.53 -9.87
CA PRO A 61 19.28 -16.47 -9.20
C PRO A 61 18.73 -17.02 -7.90
N ALA A 62 18.77 -16.19 -6.83
CA ALA A 62 18.22 -16.57 -5.53
C ALA A 62 16.77 -17.05 -5.73
N ASP A 63 16.33 -18.04 -4.96
CA ASP A 63 14.97 -18.60 -5.05
C ASP A 63 13.89 -17.51 -5.09
N THR A 64 14.09 -16.41 -4.37
CA THR A 64 13.22 -15.24 -4.34
C THR A 64 13.13 -14.51 -5.67
N ASP A 65 14.24 -14.35 -6.40
CA ASP A 65 14.24 -13.72 -7.73
C ASP A 65 13.56 -14.60 -8.76
N ARG A 66 13.80 -15.91 -8.68
CA ARG A 66 13.07 -16.88 -9.50
C ARG A 66 11.56 -16.80 -9.28
N VAL A 67 11.11 -16.71 -8.04
CA VAL A 67 9.67 -16.57 -7.71
C VAL A 67 9.11 -15.28 -8.29
N LYS A 68 9.80 -14.13 -8.18
CA LYS A 68 9.35 -12.87 -8.80
C LYS A 68 9.17 -13.02 -10.33
N VAL A 69 10.13 -13.63 -10.99
CA VAL A 69 10.06 -13.90 -12.44
C VAL A 69 8.85 -14.78 -12.77
N LEU A 70 8.66 -15.87 -12.03
CA LEU A 70 7.52 -16.77 -12.24
C LEU A 70 6.15 -16.10 -11.98
N VAL A 71 6.05 -15.24 -10.97
CA VAL A 71 4.85 -14.44 -10.69
C VAL A 71 4.55 -13.53 -11.88
N LYS A 72 5.57 -12.85 -12.42
CA LYS A 72 5.41 -12.04 -13.64
C LYS A 72 4.94 -12.86 -14.82
N GLN A 73 5.60 -14.00 -15.09
CA GLN A 73 5.30 -14.84 -16.24
C GLN A 73 3.91 -15.48 -16.19
N LYS A 74 3.51 -15.98 -15.00
CA LYS A 74 2.27 -16.76 -14.87
C LYS A 74 1.05 -15.95 -14.50
N MET A 75 1.24 -14.82 -13.79
CA MET A 75 0.15 -14.02 -13.26
C MET A 75 0.10 -12.61 -13.87
N ASN A 76 1.12 -12.21 -14.64
CA ASN A 76 1.31 -10.85 -15.17
C ASN A 76 1.34 -9.78 -14.08
N ILE A 77 1.86 -10.12 -12.89
CA ILE A 77 1.97 -9.24 -11.73
C ILE A 77 3.43 -8.86 -11.53
N GLU A 78 3.73 -7.55 -11.39
CA GLU A 78 5.05 -7.07 -11.02
C GLU A 78 5.27 -7.18 -9.51
N ALA A 79 6.12 -8.11 -9.11
CA ALA A 79 6.50 -8.29 -7.71
C ALA A 79 7.65 -7.34 -7.33
N THR A 80 7.42 -6.47 -6.36
CA THR A 80 8.45 -5.58 -5.80
C THR A 80 9.41 -6.33 -4.87
N SER A 81 8.90 -7.32 -4.14
CA SER A 81 9.73 -8.20 -3.30
C SER A 81 9.15 -9.61 -3.21
N ALA A 82 10.03 -10.58 -2.89
CA ALA A 82 9.63 -11.93 -2.50
C ALA A 82 10.47 -12.36 -1.30
N LYS A 83 9.87 -13.06 -0.36
CA LYS A 83 10.50 -13.56 0.87
C LYS A 83 10.02 -14.97 1.16
N ARG A 84 10.96 -15.90 1.41
CA ARG A 84 10.62 -17.25 1.85
C ARG A 84 10.19 -17.24 3.31
N LEU A 85 9.05 -17.88 3.60
CA LEU A 85 8.52 -18.05 4.94
C LEU A 85 8.95 -19.43 5.52
N PRO A 86 8.98 -19.59 6.86
CA PRO A 86 9.39 -20.85 7.49
C PRO A 86 8.58 -22.06 7.05
N MET A 87 7.28 -21.89 6.72
CA MET A 87 6.39 -22.96 6.27
C MET A 87 6.60 -23.34 4.78
N GLY A 88 7.63 -22.78 4.10
CA GLY A 88 7.96 -23.12 2.71
C GLY A 88 7.20 -22.34 1.65
N LEU A 89 6.25 -21.47 2.02
CA LEU A 89 5.63 -20.54 1.12
C LEU A 89 6.53 -19.32 0.86
N TYR A 90 6.24 -18.60 -0.20
CA TYR A 90 6.85 -17.31 -0.51
C TYR A 90 5.82 -16.20 -0.36
N GLU A 91 6.12 -15.25 0.52
CA GLU A 91 5.45 -13.96 0.58
C GLU A 91 5.90 -13.13 -0.62
N VAL A 92 4.96 -12.60 -1.39
CA VAL A 92 5.22 -11.76 -2.57
C VAL A 92 4.47 -10.45 -2.39
N VAL A 93 5.20 -9.35 -2.46
CA VAL A 93 4.64 -7.99 -2.43
C VAL A 93 4.54 -7.48 -3.87
N ALA A 94 3.35 -7.04 -4.25
CA ALA A 94 3.07 -6.47 -5.57
C ALA A 94 2.24 -5.19 -5.40
N GLY A 95 2.92 -4.05 -5.49
CA GLY A 95 2.32 -2.77 -5.10
C GLY A 95 1.91 -2.80 -3.63
N ARG A 96 0.60 -2.70 -3.37
CA ARG A 96 0.02 -2.78 -2.01
C ARG A 96 -0.53 -4.17 -1.66
N ASN A 97 -0.47 -5.11 -2.59
CA ASN A 97 -0.99 -6.45 -2.39
C ASN A 97 0.07 -7.37 -1.81
N LEU A 98 -0.36 -8.23 -0.92
CA LEU A 98 0.43 -9.30 -0.33
C LEU A 98 -0.16 -10.64 -0.78
N LEU A 99 0.67 -11.44 -1.44
CA LEU A 99 0.30 -12.73 -1.98
C LEU A 99 1.21 -13.80 -1.40
N TYR A 100 0.71 -15.03 -1.30
CA TYR A 100 1.51 -16.17 -0.90
C TYR A 100 1.48 -17.23 -2.01
N VAL A 101 2.66 -17.73 -2.39
CA VAL A 101 2.78 -18.73 -3.46
C VAL A 101 3.74 -19.85 -3.04
N ASP A 102 3.62 -21.00 -3.68
CA ASP A 102 4.64 -22.05 -3.61
C ASP A 102 5.87 -21.67 -4.47
N LYS A 103 6.99 -22.36 -4.28
CA LYS A 103 8.28 -22.08 -4.97
C LYS A 103 8.20 -22.09 -6.50
N ASP A 104 7.25 -22.80 -7.08
CA ASP A 104 7.07 -22.94 -8.52
C ASP A 104 5.88 -22.12 -9.05
N VAL A 105 5.24 -21.33 -8.17
CA VAL A 105 4.05 -20.52 -8.48
C VAL A 105 2.99 -21.35 -9.21
N LYS A 106 2.70 -22.53 -8.67
CA LYS A 106 1.61 -23.40 -9.10
C LYS A 106 0.35 -23.13 -8.32
N PHE A 107 0.50 -22.70 -7.06
CA PHE A 107 -0.59 -22.41 -6.15
C PHE A 107 -0.47 -21.00 -5.62
N LEU A 108 -1.58 -20.28 -5.61
CA LEU A 108 -1.77 -19.00 -4.96
C LEU A 108 -2.63 -19.20 -3.71
N PHE A 109 -2.15 -18.69 -2.58
CA PHE A 109 -2.89 -18.65 -1.32
C PHE A 109 -3.32 -17.20 -1.08
N ALA A 110 -4.63 -16.95 -1.10
CA ALA A 110 -5.23 -15.66 -0.80
C ALA A 110 -5.87 -15.72 0.58
N GLY A 111 -5.48 -14.80 1.48
CA GLY A 111 -5.97 -14.77 2.84
C GLY A 111 -4.87 -14.49 3.86
N HIS A 112 -5.18 -14.77 5.13
CA HIS A 112 -4.29 -14.46 6.25
C HIS A 112 -3.57 -15.70 6.77
N ILE A 113 -2.32 -15.51 7.19
CA ILE A 113 -1.52 -16.51 7.90
C ILE A 113 -1.53 -16.11 9.38
N TYR A 114 -2.03 -17.03 10.23
CA TYR A 114 -2.07 -16.83 11.68
C TYR A 114 -1.00 -17.65 12.36
N ASP A 115 -0.22 -17.03 13.22
CA ASP A 115 0.61 -17.71 14.20
C ASP A 115 -0.26 -18.07 15.40
N ILE A 116 -0.68 -19.33 15.47
CA ILE A 116 -1.61 -19.81 16.49
C ILE A 116 -0.96 -19.77 17.89
N ALA A 117 0.34 -20.06 17.98
CA ALA A 117 1.05 -20.08 19.26
C ALA A 117 1.13 -18.67 19.89
N ASN A 118 1.34 -17.65 19.06
CA ASN A 118 1.45 -16.27 19.49
C ASN A 118 0.17 -15.46 19.29
N GLN A 119 -0.92 -16.08 18.80
CA GLN A 119 -2.22 -15.45 18.51
C GLN A 119 -2.06 -14.19 17.62
N LYS A 120 -1.18 -14.27 16.63
CA LYS A 120 -0.82 -13.13 15.79
C LYS A 120 -1.21 -13.36 14.33
N ASP A 121 -1.88 -12.40 13.73
CA ASP A 121 -2.08 -12.31 12.29
C ASP A 121 -0.80 -11.77 11.64
N LEU A 122 -0.04 -12.66 11.00
CA LEU A 122 1.23 -12.30 10.35
C LEU A 122 1.00 -11.50 9.07
N THR A 123 -0.11 -11.78 8.36
CA THR A 123 -0.47 -11.06 7.15
C THR A 123 -0.86 -9.63 7.46
N GLN A 124 -1.72 -9.41 8.46
CA GLN A 124 -2.11 -8.07 8.87
C GLN A 124 -0.90 -7.26 9.35
N ALA A 125 -0.08 -7.84 10.22
CA ALA A 125 1.14 -7.18 10.69
C ALA A 125 2.07 -6.77 9.53
N ARG A 126 2.13 -7.58 8.48
CA ARG A 126 2.94 -7.26 7.30
C ARG A 126 2.32 -6.18 6.43
N LEU A 127 0.99 -6.20 6.25
CA LEU A 127 0.25 -5.13 5.55
C LEU A 127 0.40 -3.80 6.29
N ASP A 128 0.33 -3.81 7.61
CA ASP A 128 0.55 -2.64 8.45
C ASP A 128 1.96 -2.06 8.21
N ASP A 129 3.01 -2.91 8.22
CA ASP A 129 4.38 -2.48 7.93
C ASP A 129 4.53 -1.90 6.50
N LEU A 130 3.89 -2.51 5.51
CA LEU A 130 3.93 -2.05 4.11
C LEU A 130 3.16 -0.74 3.89
N SER A 131 2.24 -0.42 4.78
CA SER A 131 1.44 0.80 4.73
C SER A 131 2.06 1.99 5.46
N LYS A 132 3.17 1.78 6.19
CA LYS A 132 3.85 2.86 6.92
C LYS A 132 4.40 3.92 5.97
N ILE A 133 4.35 5.16 6.41
CA ILE A 133 4.94 6.31 5.70
C ILE A 133 6.06 6.94 6.53
N ASP A 134 6.92 7.70 5.86
CA ASP A 134 7.89 8.57 6.54
C ASP A 134 7.18 9.85 7.02
N ILE A 135 6.89 9.90 8.31
CA ILE A 135 6.23 11.04 8.96
C ILE A 135 7.09 12.30 8.92
N LYS A 136 8.42 12.18 8.94
CA LYS A 136 9.32 13.34 8.93
C LYS A 136 9.22 14.15 7.64
N GLY A 137 8.77 13.53 6.57
CA GLY A 137 8.55 14.17 5.27
C GLY A 137 7.18 14.86 5.13
N LEU A 138 6.33 14.88 6.16
CA LEU A 138 5.02 15.53 6.08
C LEU A 138 5.15 17.06 6.13
N PRO A 139 4.50 17.80 5.22
CA PRO A 139 4.48 19.26 5.21
C PRO A 139 3.47 19.81 6.23
N LEU A 140 3.84 19.86 7.50
CA LEU A 140 2.93 20.23 8.60
C LEU A 140 2.29 21.62 8.45
N ASN A 141 2.89 22.51 7.67
CA ASN A 141 2.33 23.81 7.33
C ASN A 141 1.11 23.77 6.41
N GLN A 142 0.77 22.59 5.87
CA GLN A 142 -0.45 22.35 5.09
C GLN A 142 -1.59 21.77 5.93
N ALA A 143 -1.31 21.40 7.17
CA ALA A 143 -2.29 20.83 8.09
C ALA A 143 -2.89 21.91 8.99
N ILE A 144 -4.13 21.70 9.41
CA ILE A 144 -4.68 22.38 10.57
C ILE A 144 -4.14 21.68 11.81
N LYS A 145 -3.62 22.47 12.75
CA LYS A 145 -3.06 21.98 14.00
C LYS A 145 -4.03 22.24 15.14
N THR A 146 -4.44 21.19 15.83
CA THR A 146 -5.23 21.22 17.06
C THR A 146 -4.42 20.61 18.19
N VAL A 147 -4.43 21.22 19.38
CA VAL A 147 -3.66 20.76 20.56
C VAL A 147 -4.59 20.50 21.72
N HIS A 148 -4.58 19.29 22.24
CA HIS A 148 -5.29 18.89 23.45
C HIS A 148 -4.28 18.63 24.58
N GLY A 149 -4.53 19.22 25.74
CA GLY A 149 -3.64 19.10 26.91
C GLY A 149 -2.23 19.65 26.62
N LYS A 150 -1.20 18.85 26.92
CA LYS A 150 0.22 19.23 26.69
C LYS A 150 0.68 19.00 25.25
N GLY A 151 -0.05 18.22 24.43
CA GLY A 151 0.27 17.96 23.04
C GLY A 151 1.55 17.12 22.81
N GLU A 152 1.89 16.23 23.73
CA GLU A 152 3.15 15.48 23.70
C GLU A 152 3.15 14.31 22.69
N ARG A 153 1.95 13.86 22.28
CA ARG A 153 1.77 12.80 21.27
C ARG A 153 1.31 13.44 19.96
N ASN A 154 1.68 12.89 18.84
CA ASN A 154 1.23 13.41 17.55
C ASN A 154 0.30 12.42 16.84
N LEU A 155 -0.70 12.97 16.16
CA LEU A 155 -1.61 12.25 15.28
C LEU A 155 -1.74 13.04 13.97
N TYR A 156 -1.62 12.36 12.84
CA TYR A 156 -1.69 12.97 11.52
C TYR A 156 -2.91 12.41 10.81
N VAL A 157 -3.89 13.26 10.50
CA VAL A 157 -5.20 12.85 10.01
C VAL A 157 -5.43 13.40 8.61
N PHE A 158 -5.82 12.54 7.67
CA PHE A 158 -6.38 12.94 6.39
C PHE A 158 -7.90 12.86 6.49
N ALA A 159 -8.58 13.96 6.19
CA ALA A 159 -10.03 14.06 6.34
C ALA A 159 -10.65 14.99 5.30
N ASP A 160 -11.94 14.82 5.02
CA ASP A 160 -12.74 15.67 4.15
C ASP A 160 -13.92 16.26 4.94
N PRO A 161 -14.23 17.55 4.80
CA PRO A 161 -15.32 18.20 5.56
C PRO A 161 -16.71 17.62 5.26
N TYR A 162 -16.92 16.98 4.12
CA TYR A 162 -18.20 16.36 3.77
C TYR A 162 -18.25 14.86 4.06
N CYS A 163 -17.18 14.29 4.59
CA CYS A 163 -17.13 12.88 4.94
C CYS A 163 -17.78 12.60 6.31
N SER A 164 -18.88 11.88 6.34
CA SER A 164 -19.59 11.53 7.58
C SER A 164 -18.76 10.69 8.55
N PHE A 165 -17.87 9.82 8.03
CA PHE A 165 -16.93 9.07 8.87
C PHE A 165 -15.85 9.98 9.46
N CYS A 166 -15.42 11.03 8.74
CA CYS A 166 -14.49 12.03 9.27
C CYS A 166 -15.13 12.84 10.39
N GLN A 167 -16.40 13.23 10.23
CA GLN A 167 -17.16 13.91 11.30
C GLN A 167 -17.28 13.01 12.54
N ARG A 168 -17.59 11.73 12.35
CA ARG A 168 -17.63 10.76 13.45
C ARG A 168 -16.27 10.63 14.14
N LEU A 169 -15.18 10.59 13.39
CA LEU A 169 -13.84 10.55 13.96
C LEU A 169 -13.55 11.82 14.79
N GLU A 170 -13.92 13.02 14.31
CA GLU A 170 -13.71 14.27 15.08
C GLU A 170 -14.43 14.24 16.43
N HIS A 171 -15.63 13.64 16.50
CA HIS A 171 -16.30 13.40 17.78
C HIS A 171 -15.54 12.45 18.71
N THR A 172 -14.70 11.56 18.19
CA THR A 172 -13.81 10.72 18.99
C THR A 172 -12.54 11.49 19.37
N LEU A 173 -11.96 12.23 18.42
CA LEU A 173 -10.69 12.94 18.61
C LEU A 173 -10.78 14.07 19.65
N LYS A 174 -11.93 14.73 19.79
CA LYS A 174 -12.14 15.77 20.80
C LYS A 174 -11.92 15.29 22.24
N ASP A 175 -12.10 13.98 22.48
CA ASP A 175 -11.96 13.35 23.81
C ASP A 175 -10.55 12.80 24.06
N LEU A 176 -9.63 12.91 23.06
CA LEU A 176 -8.22 12.60 23.26
C LEU A 176 -7.56 13.67 24.13
N ASP A 177 -6.71 13.25 25.06
CA ASP A 177 -5.89 14.17 25.85
C ASP A 177 -4.40 14.05 25.45
N ASN A 178 -3.63 15.08 25.78
CA ASN A 178 -2.18 15.13 25.59
C ASN A 178 -1.73 14.75 24.15
N VAL A 179 -2.39 15.33 23.14
CA VAL A 179 -2.14 15.07 21.73
C VAL A 179 -2.10 16.35 20.90
N THR A 180 -1.20 16.41 19.93
CA THR A 180 -1.23 17.36 18.82
C THR A 180 -1.75 16.65 17.58
N ILE A 181 -2.84 17.14 17.01
CA ILE A 181 -3.48 16.59 15.81
C ILE A 181 -3.16 17.52 14.64
N TYR A 182 -2.62 16.94 13.57
CA TYR A 182 -2.34 17.61 12.30
C TYR A 182 -3.32 17.10 11.25
N THR A 183 -4.37 17.88 10.94
CA THR A 183 -5.41 17.49 9.99
C THR A 183 -5.11 18.03 8.60
N PHE A 184 -4.80 17.15 7.66
CA PHE A 184 -4.63 17.42 6.24
C PHE A 184 -6.00 17.33 5.56
N ILE A 185 -6.65 18.49 5.39
CA ILE A 185 -7.97 18.51 4.75
C ILE A 185 -7.82 18.24 3.27
N THR A 186 -8.48 17.18 2.80
CA THR A 186 -8.34 16.62 1.46
C THR A 186 -9.69 16.66 0.76
N PRO A 187 -9.87 17.45 -0.33
CA PRO A 187 -11.17 17.65 -0.98
C PRO A 187 -11.57 16.48 -1.88
N LEU A 188 -11.74 15.29 -1.29
CA LEU A 188 -12.08 14.06 -2.02
C LEU A 188 -13.55 14.03 -2.45
N MET A 189 -14.45 14.68 -1.69
CA MET A 189 -15.91 14.65 -1.89
C MET A 189 -16.46 15.95 -2.50
N ASN A 190 -15.78 16.49 -3.52
CA ASN A 190 -16.15 17.78 -4.14
C ASN A 190 -16.22 18.95 -3.15
N SER A 191 -15.44 18.90 -2.08
CA SER A 191 -15.45 19.82 -0.96
C SER A 191 -14.44 20.98 -1.10
N ALA A 192 -13.82 21.19 -2.27
CA ALA A 192 -12.75 22.16 -2.46
C ALA A 192 -13.11 23.57 -1.97
N ALA A 193 -14.30 24.06 -2.28
CA ALA A 193 -14.76 25.37 -1.82
C ALA A 193 -14.89 25.47 -0.29
N MET A 194 -15.31 24.39 0.36
CA MET A 194 -15.38 24.30 1.82
C MET A 194 -13.97 24.28 2.43
N VAL A 195 -13.06 23.53 1.86
CA VAL A 195 -11.65 23.45 2.26
C VAL A 195 -10.99 24.83 2.19
N ASP A 196 -11.22 25.58 1.11
CA ASP A 196 -10.70 26.93 0.94
C ASP A 196 -11.28 27.89 1.99
N ARG A 197 -12.58 27.83 2.27
CA ARG A 197 -13.24 28.65 3.31
C ARG A 197 -12.63 28.38 4.69
N ILE A 198 -12.38 27.11 5.01
CA ILE A 198 -11.79 26.71 6.29
C ILE A 198 -10.34 27.22 6.39
N HIS A 199 -9.50 26.98 5.39
CA HIS A 199 -8.10 27.42 5.40
C HIS A 199 -7.95 28.96 5.39
N CYS A 200 -8.90 29.68 4.79
CA CYS A 200 -8.89 31.13 4.72
C CYS A 200 -9.61 31.81 5.89
N ALA A 201 -10.19 31.08 6.81
CA ALA A 201 -10.79 31.63 8.03
C ALA A 201 -9.72 32.30 8.91
N ALA A 202 -10.09 33.30 9.67
CA ALA A 202 -9.19 33.98 10.62
C ALA A 202 -8.61 32.99 11.67
N ASN A 203 -9.35 31.95 12.00
CA ASN A 203 -8.92 30.82 12.80
C ASN A 203 -9.36 29.52 12.10
N PRO A 204 -8.47 28.89 11.29
CA PRO A 204 -8.81 27.67 10.56
C PRO A 204 -9.14 26.49 11.47
N GLU A 205 -8.47 26.34 12.62
CA GLU A 205 -8.76 25.30 13.61
C GLU A 205 -10.22 25.42 14.12
N LYS A 206 -10.60 26.62 14.53
CA LYS A 206 -11.97 26.86 14.97
C LYS A 206 -12.97 26.60 13.86
N ALA A 207 -12.70 27.05 12.64
CA ALA A 207 -13.59 26.85 11.50
C ALA A 207 -13.77 25.36 11.16
N TRP A 208 -12.72 24.56 11.26
CA TRP A 208 -12.75 23.10 11.11
C TRP A 208 -13.61 22.47 12.21
N ASN A 209 -13.32 22.76 13.48
CA ASN A 209 -14.03 22.18 14.61
C ASN A 209 -15.51 22.55 14.62
N ASP A 210 -15.85 23.84 14.39
CA ASP A 210 -17.23 24.32 14.30
C ASP A 210 -18.01 23.55 13.20
N TRP A 211 -17.39 23.31 12.03
CA TRP A 211 -18.04 22.57 10.96
C TRP A 211 -18.17 21.07 11.29
N MET A 212 -17.08 20.43 11.71
CA MET A 212 -17.07 18.98 11.89
C MET A 212 -17.89 18.50 13.09
N LEU A 213 -17.92 19.30 14.17
CA LEU A 213 -18.60 18.92 15.41
C LEU A 213 -20.02 19.49 15.51
N GLU A 214 -20.25 20.68 14.96
CA GLU A 214 -21.49 21.43 15.16
C GLU A 214 -22.25 21.75 13.87
N GLN A 215 -21.70 21.38 12.70
CA GLN A 215 -22.25 21.71 11.37
C GLN A 215 -22.43 23.21 11.15
N LYS A 216 -21.63 24.02 11.85
CA LYS A 216 -21.63 25.46 11.70
C LYS A 216 -20.77 25.88 10.54
N GLU A 217 -21.41 26.54 9.58
CA GLU A 217 -20.74 27.00 8.35
C GLU A 217 -19.52 27.89 8.64
N PRO A 218 -18.34 27.61 8.03
CA PRO A 218 -17.22 28.53 8.09
C PRO A 218 -17.57 29.86 7.38
N PRO A 219 -16.85 30.95 7.69
CA PRO A 219 -17.04 32.23 7.02
C PRO A 219 -16.94 32.10 5.50
N GLU A 220 -17.56 33.03 4.78
CA GLU A 220 -17.37 33.10 3.33
C GLU A 220 -15.90 33.33 2.97
N LEU A 221 -15.50 32.81 1.81
CA LEU A 221 -14.13 32.95 1.31
C LEU A 221 -13.80 34.43 1.09
N PRO A 222 -12.78 34.98 1.78
CA PRO A 222 -12.35 36.35 1.56
C PRO A 222 -11.87 36.54 0.12
N LYS A 223 -12.25 37.66 -0.53
CA LYS A 223 -11.92 37.95 -1.96
C LYS A 223 -10.43 37.92 -2.27
N ASN A 224 -9.60 38.24 -1.30
CA ASN A 224 -8.12 38.28 -1.40
C ASN A 224 -7.43 37.03 -0.92
N CYS A 225 -8.15 36.04 -0.41
CA CYS A 225 -7.55 34.77 -0.03
C CYS A 225 -7.46 33.84 -1.23
N LYS A 226 -6.26 33.35 -1.50
CA LYS A 226 -5.99 32.32 -2.48
C LYS A 226 -5.19 31.22 -1.79
N THR A 227 -5.74 30.03 -1.73
CA THR A 227 -5.09 28.85 -1.17
C THR A 227 -5.12 27.71 -2.21
N ASP A 228 -4.11 26.88 -2.19
CA ASP A 228 -4.02 25.64 -2.95
C ASP A 228 -3.77 24.45 -2.03
N THR A 229 -3.96 24.67 -0.73
CA THR A 229 -3.65 23.68 0.32
C THR A 229 -4.44 22.39 0.12
N GLY A 230 -5.72 22.47 -0.24
CA GLY A 230 -6.53 21.29 -0.54
C GLY A 230 -5.94 20.46 -1.69
N ASN A 231 -5.50 21.08 -2.77
CA ASN A 231 -4.86 20.37 -3.88
C ASN A 231 -3.53 19.74 -3.48
N LYS A 232 -2.72 20.44 -2.68
CA LYS A 232 -1.47 19.89 -2.14
C LYS A 232 -1.72 18.68 -1.25
N ASN A 233 -2.76 18.72 -0.42
CA ASN A 233 -3.16 17.58 0.41
C ASN A 233 -3.69 16.41 -0.44
N MET A 234 -4.38 16.68 -1.57
CA MET A 234 -4.75 15.64 -2.55
C MET A 234 -3.52 14.98 -3.17
N ILE A 235 -2.47 15.73 -3.47
CA ILE A 235 -1.21 15.17 -3.98
C ILE A 235 -0.58 14.24 -2.93
N LEU A 236 -0.58 14.63 -1.66
CA LEU A 236 -0.11 13.77 -0.56
C LEU A 236 -0.97 12.52 -0.42
N PHE A 237 -2.28 12.66 -0.44
CA PHE A 237 -3.25 11.55 -0.40
C PHE A 237 -2.93 10.51 -1.48
N ASN A 238 -2.78 10.96 -2.73
CA ASN A 238 -2.44 10.09 -3.85
C ASN A 238 -1.03 9.49 -3.72
N ARG A 239 -0.04 10.29 -3.29
CA ARG A 239 1.36 9.85 -3.09
C ARG A 239 1.45 8.72 -2.07
N PHE A 240 0.68 8.79 -0.98
CA PHE A 240 0.64 7.75 0.03
C PHE A 240 -0.28 6.59 -0.35
N GLY A 241 -0.91 6.65 -1.52
CA GLY A 241 -1.82 5.64 -2.02
C GLY A 241 -2.99 5.42 -1.09
N LEU A 242 -3.54 6.48 -0.50
CA LEU A 242 -4.74 6.39 0.32
C LEU A 242 -5.95 6.11 -0.57
N GLU A 243 -6.87 5.31 -0.07
CA GLU A 243 -8.08 4.90 -0.81
C GLU A 243 -9.36 5.36 -0.11
N GLY A 244 -9.26 5.81 1.13
CA GLY A 244 -10.41 6.21 1.92
C GLY A 244 -10.08 7.24 3.00
N LEU A 245 -11.14 7.86 3.52
CA LEU A 245 -11.09 8.82 4.61
C LEU A 245 -12.09 8.41 5.72
N PRO A 246 -11.79 8.72 6.97
CA PRO A 246 -10.54 9.29 7.47
C PRO A 246 -9.41 8.26 7.48
N THR A 247 -8.17 8.72 7.32
CA THR A 247 -6.96 7.92 7.53
C THR A 247 -6.04 8.64 8.51
N MET A 248 -5.55 7.92 9.50
CA MET A 248 -4.67 8.44 10.54
C MET A 248 -3.28 7.80 10.47
N TYR A 249 -2.26 8.58 10.84
CA TYR A 249 -0.90 8.10 11.04
C TYR A 249 -0.37 8.50 12.39
N PHE A 250 0.48 7.65 12.96
CA PHE A 250 1.18 7.86 14.21
C PHE A 250 2.66 8.18 13.96
N ASP A 251 3.42 8.54 14.99
CA ASP A 251 4.82 8.99 14.86
C ASP A 251 5.76 7.94 14.25
N ASP A 252 5.43 6.66 14.36
CA ASP A 252 6.19 5.56 13.71
C ASP A 252 5.75 5.27 12.26
N GLY A 253 4.85 6.10 11.71
CA GLY A 253 4.30 5.93 10.37
C GLY A 253 3.19 4.88 10.25
N TYR A 254 2.79 4.22 11.35
CA TYR A 254 1.70 3.25 11.35
C TYR A 254 0.39 3.91 10.93
N ARG A 255 -0.35 3.23 10.06
CA ARG A 255 -1.62 3.70 9.51
C ARG A 255 -2.81 3.04 10.21
N LEU A 256 -3.81 3.84 10.56
CA LEU A 256 -5.12 3.41 11.05
C LEU A 256 -6.21 4.06 10.19
N GLU A 257 -7.17 3.28 9.72
CA GLU A 257 -8.20 3.75 8.78
C GLU A 257 -9.60 3.72 9.39
N GLY A 258 -10.42 4.69 8.98
CA GLY A 258 -11.82 4.78 9.37
C GLY A 258 -12.07 5.52 10.68
N ALA A 259 -13.36 5.62 11.03
CA ALA A 259 -13.80 6.23 12.27
C ALA A 259 -13.74 5.21 13.42
N VAL A 260 -12.53 4.99 13.92
CA VAL A 260 -12.24 4.04 15.00
C VAL A 260 -12.59 4.60 16.37
N SER A 261 -12.63 3.75 17.38
CA SER A 261 -12.93 4.15 18.76
C SER A 261 -11.75 4.84 19.44
N LEU A 262 -12.04 5.62 20.49
CA LEU A 262 -11.04 6.23 21.36
C LEU A 262 -10.09 5.17 21.96
N GLU A 263 -10.65 4.04 22.37
CA GLU A 263 -9.87 2.93 22.93
C GLU A 263 -8.84 2.38 21.96
N GLU A 264 -9.19 2.25 20.70
CA GLU A 264 -8.28 1.75 19.65
C GLU A 264 -7.13 2.75 19.39
N ILE A 265 -7.42 4.05 19.33
CA ILE A 265 -6.39 5.08 19.18
C ILE A 265 -5.46 5.08 20.41
N GLU A 266 -6.01 5.05 21.64
CA GLU A 266 -5.23 5.03 22.87
C GLU A 266 -4.41 3.74 23.03
N LYS A 267 -4.96 2.60 22.61
CA LYS A 267 -4.19 1.34 22.55
C LYS A 267 -2.96 1.51 21.67
N ARG A 268 -3.15 2.09 20.47
CA ARG A 268 -2.03 2.29 19.53
C ARG A 268 -0.97 3.25 20.10
N PHE A 269 -1.37 4.34 20.75
CA PHE A 269 -0.43 5.22 21.44
C PHE A 269 0.39 4.53 22.54
N LYS A 270 -0.19 3.54 23.25
CA LYS A 270 0.53 2.75 24.25
C LYS A 270 1.59 1.83 23.62
N GLU A 271 1.35 1.35 22.41
CA GLU A 271 2.29 0.49 21.67
C GLU A 271 3.52 1.25 21.13
N LEU A 272 3.46 2.59 21.05
CA LEU A 272 4.57 3.46 20.62
C LEU A 272 5.63 3.71 21.72
N LYS A 273 5.35 3.34 22.94
CA LYS A 273 6.26 3.44 24.10
C LYS A 273 7.11 2.20 24.19
#